data_2d4a8084a706a4cd88d90489fc82ad85
#
_entry.id   2d4a8084a706a4cd88d90489fc82ad85
#
_cell.length_a   1.000
_cell.length_b   1.000
_cell.length_c   1.000
_cell.angle_alpha   90.00
_cell.angle_beta   90.00
_cell.angle_gamma   90.00
#
_symmetry.space_group_name_H-M   'P 1'
#
loop_
_entity.id
_entity.type
_entity.pdbx_description
1 polymer ?
#
loop_
_entity_poly.entity_id
_entity_poly.type
_entity_poly.pdbx_seq_one_letter_code
_entity_poly.pdbx_strand_id
1 'polypeptide(L)'
;LQSLEVLKNEAFKAGLDKKPEVQNQLKNVEAQFYAAQYVNHLENSTEVNEAEVRAAYEQQTRIIKLQQVQFDSAQAALEAQQLLLKGMSFEALMKRYPNPEQQFDDFISPQQLPPDMAALAQMTRGEVTREPVLLNGKYYLFKLAAAERNPEAPPYEMIKSQLTQQAKQQKVQAQIEQLLKSNGIVPPESR
;
A
#
# COMPACT_ATOMS: atom_id res chain seq x y z
N LEU A 1 -23.09 29.58 -23.85
CA LEU A 1 -22.23 29.08 -24.95
C LEU A 1 -22.04 30.15 -26.05
N GLN A 2 -23.10 30.80 -26.53
CA GLN A 2 -22.98 31.80 -27.57
C GLN A 2 -22.15 33.03 -27.16
N SER A 3 -22.27 33.49 -25.92
CA SER A 3 -21.45 34.61 -25.40
C SER A 3 -19.98 34.29 -25.33
N LEU A 4 -19.62 33.07 -25.01
CA LEU A 4 -18.20 32.60 -25.00
C LEU A 4 -17.62 32.61 -26.41
N GLU A 5 -18.37 32.18 -27.41
CA GLU A 5 -17.93 32.19 -28.81
C GLU A 5 -17.67 33.63 -29.31
N VAL A 6 -18.56 34.57 -28.99
CA VAL A 6 -18.39 35.98 -29.34
C VAL A 6 -17.10 36.53 -28.71
N LEU A 7 -16.89 36.33 -27.42
CA LEU A 7 -15.71 36.83 -26.70
C LEU A 7 -14.43 36.17 -27.23
N LYS A 8 -14.45 34.89 -27.54
CA LYS A 8 -13.32 34.21 -28.17
C LYS A 8 -12.96 34.83 -29.52
N ASN A 9 -13.93 35.11 -30.36
CA ASN A 9 -13.71 35.77 -31.66
C ASN A 9 -13.14 37.17 -31.51
N GLU A 10 -13.57 37.95 -30.50
CA GLU A 10 -12.99 39.25 -30.21
C GLU A 10 -11.56 39.12 -29.71
N ALA A 11 -11.24 38.09 -28.92
CA ALA A 11 -9.88 37.82 -28.50
C ALA A 11 -8.95 37.57 -29.70
N PHE A 12 -9.41 36.79 -30.70
CA PHE A 12 -8.65 36.57 -31.94
C PHE A 12 -8.47 37.84 -32.75
N LYS A 13 -9.50 38.66 -32.86
CA LYS A 13 -9.41 39.96 -33.52
C LYS A 13 -8.39 40.87 -32.84
N ALA A 14 -8.29 40.80 -31.51
CA ALA A 14 -7.33 41.56 -30.72
C ALA A 14 -5.90 40.98 -30.77
N GLY A 15 -5.68 39.84 -31.41
CA GLY A 15 -4.39 39.18 -31.52
C GLY A 15 -3.90 38.49 -30.24
N LEU A 16 -4.80 38.21 -29.30
CA LEU A 16 -4.46 37.59 -28.02
C LEU A 16 -3.94 36.17 -28.20
N ASP A 17 -4.41 35.43 -29.22
CA ASP A 17 -3.96 34.09 -29.59
C ASP A 17 -2.51 34.01 -30.04
N LYS A 18 -1.94 35.14 -30.45
CA LYS A 18 -0.54 35.24 -30.91
C LYS A 18 0.45 35.63 -29.80
N LYS A 19 -0.03 36.00 -28.63
CA LYS A 19 0.82 36.36 -27.50
C LYS A 19 1.48 35.12 -26.91
N PRO A 20 2.85 35.09 -26.72
CA PRO A 20 3.54 33.93 -26.21
C PRO A 20 3.02 33.43 -24.84
N GLU A 21 2.71 34.35 -23.93
CA GLU A 21 2.15 34.02 -22.63
C GLU A 21 0.77 33.35 -22.72
N VAL A 22 -0.07 33.80 -23.64
CA VAL A 22 -1.40 33.20 -23.88
C VAL A 22 -1.25 31.80 -24.52
N GLN A 23 -0.34 31.65 -25.46
CA GLN A 23 -0.03 30.35 -26.05
C GLN A 23 0.48 29.34 -25.02
N ASN A 24 1.34 29.78 -24.09
CA ASN A 24 1.83 28.93 -23.03
C ASN A 24 0.72 28.51 -22.04
N GLN A 25 -0.16 29.44 -21.69
CA GLN A 25 -1.34 29.15 -20.86
C GLN A 25 -2.26 28.15 -21.54
N LEU A 26 -2.49 28.32 -22.85
CA LEU A 26 -3.33 27.40 -23.63
C LEU A 26 -2.73 25.99 -23.65
N LYS A 27 -1.41 25.87 -23.86
CA LYS A 27 -0.74 24.58 -23.82
C LYS A 27 -0.91 23.87 -22.48
N ASN A 28 -0.81 24.63 -21.37
CA ASN A 28 -1.00 24.07 -20.03
C ASN A 28 -2.43 23.60 -19.81
N VAL A 29 -3.42 24.38 -20.21
CA VAL A 29 -4.84 24.02 -20.13
C VAL A 29 -5.14 22.78 -20.99
N GLU A 30 -4.61 22.76 -22.21
CA GLU A 30 -4.76 21.63 -23.12
C GLU A 30 -4.14 20.36 -22.54
N ALA A 31 -2.92 20.45 -21.98
CA ALA A 31 -2.25 19.33 -21.34
C ALA A 31 -3.05 18.79 -20.16
N GLN A 32 -3.55 19.67 -19.29
CA GLN A 32 -4.40 19.29 -18.16
C GLN A 32 -5.70 18.62 -18.62
N PHE A 33 -6.33 19.17 -19.65
CA PHE A 33 -7.56 18.62 -20.21
C PHE A 33 -7.34 17.19 -20.73
N TYR A 34 -6.35 16.99 -21.58
CA TYR A 34 -6.07 15.65 -22.13
C TYR A 34 -5.56 14.67 -21.07
N ALA A 35 -4.77 15.13 -20.12
CA ALA A 35 -4.36 14.29 -19.00
C ALA A 35 -5.58 13.78 -18.21
N ALA A 36 -6.54 14.65 -17.91
CA ALA A 36 -7.77 14.26 -17.25
C ALA A 36 -8.60 13.27 -18.08
N GLN A 37 -8.67 13.47 -19.40
CA GLN A 37 -9.35 12.53 -20.29
C GLN A 37 -8.69 11.16 -20.30
N TYR A 38 -7.37 11.12 -20.25
CA TYR A 38 -6.63 9.85 -20.22
C TYR A 38 -6.85 9.11 -18.90
N VAL A 39 -6.85 9.82 -17.77
CA VAL A 39 -7.17 9.23 -16.46
C VAL A 39 -8.59 8.64 -16.48
N ASN A 40 -9.58 9.36 -17.00
CA ASN A 40 -10.93 8.85 -17.16
C ASN A 40 -10.99 7.61 -18.05
N HIS A 41 -10.20 7.59 -19.12
CA HIS A 41 -10.09 6.43 -20.00
C HIS A 41 -9.54 5.21 -19.24
N LEU A 42 -8.50 5.39 -18.42
CA LEU A 42 -7.94 4.33 -17.59
C LEU A 42 -8.97 3.82 -16.57
N GLU A 43 -9.69 4.73 -15.91
CA GLU A 43 -10.74 4.36 -14.95
C GLU A 43 -11.84 3.53 -15.60
N ASN A 44 -12.27 3.90 -16.82
CA ASN A 44 -13.33 3.20 -17.54
C ASN A 44 -12.86 1.86 -18.14
N SER A 45 -11.59 1.72 -18.45
CA SER A 45 -11.02 0.51 -19.06
C SER A 45 -10.38 -0.45 -18.05
N THR A 46 -10.20 -0.01 -16.81
CA THR A 46 -9.64 -0.85 -15.75
C THR A 46 -10.74 -1.67 -15.10
N GLU A 47 -10.57 -2.99 -15.11
CA GLU A 47 -11.49 -3.93 -14.50
C GLU A 47 -10.95 -4.45 -13.18
N VAL A 48 -11.86 -4.66 -12.21
CA VAL A 48 -11.58 -5.27 -10.93
C VAL A 48 -12.51 -6.46 -10.77
N ASN A 49 -11.96 -7.67 -10.61
CA ASN A 49 -12.77 -8.86 -10.42
C ASN A 49 -13.15 -9.05 -8.94
N GLU A 50 -14.17 -9.89 -8.70
CA GLU A 50 -14.67 -10.12 -7.34
C GLU A 50 -13.62 -10.75 -6.41
N ALA A 51 -12.75 -11.62 -6.94
CA ALA A 51 -11.68 -12.23 -6.15
C ALA A 51 -10.72 -11.19 -5.58
N GLU A 52 -10.38 -10.16 -6.37
CA GLU A 52 -9.53 -9.05 -5.92
C GLU A 52 -10.22 -8.23 -4.82
N VAL A 53 -11.52 -7.99 -4.96
CA VAL A 53 -12.30 -7.24 -3.95
C VAL A 53 -12.42 -8.03 -2.65
N ARG A 54 -12.64 -9.33 -2.72
CA ARG A 54 -12.67 -10.22 -1.54
C ARG A 54 -11.31 -10.28 -0.85
N ALA A 55 -10.23 -10.37 -1.61
CA ALA A 55 -8.87 -10.33 -1.07
C ALA A 55 -8.59 -9.02 -0.33
N ALA A 56 -9.02 -7.89 -0.89
CA ALA A 56 -8.92 -6.59 -0.24
C ALA A 56 -9.73 -6.53 1.05
N TYR A 57 -10.94 -7.09 1.06
CA TYR A 57 -11.76 -7.20 2.26
C TYR A 57 -11.09 -8.03 3.35
N GLU A 58 -10.58 -9.20 3.01
CA GLU A 58 -9.87 -10.06 3.95
C GLU A 58 -8.64 -9.36 4.52
N GLN A 59 -7.90 -8.65 3.69
CA GLN A 59 -6.72 -7.92 4.11
C GLN A 59 -7.05 -6.75 5.05
N GLN A 60 -8.11 -5.99 4.75
CA GLN A 60 -8.51 -4.84 5.57
C GLN A 60 -9.16 -5.23 6.89
N THR A 61 -9.82 -6.37 6.93
CA THR A 61 -10.55 -6.84 8.11
C THR A 61 -9.78 -7.86 8.94
N ARG A 62 -8.58 -8.20 8.49
CA ARG A 62 -7.72 -9.16 9.18
C ARG A 62 -7.19 -8.58 10.48
N ILE A 63 -7.23 -9.39 11.53
CA ILE A 63 -6.52 -9.14 12.78
C ILE A 63 -5.54 -10.29 13.00
N ILE A 64 -4.41 -9.99 13.61
CA ILE A 64 -3.30 -10.92 13.78
C ILE A 64 -2.83 -10.97 15.22
N LYS A 65 -2.30 -12.12 15.59
CA LYS A 65 -1.61 -12.32 16.87
C LYS A 65 -0.17 -12.74 16.57
N LEU A 66 0.78 -12.02 17.15
CA LEU A 66 2.21 -12.23 16.91
C LEU A 66 2.89 -12.82 18.15
N GLN A 67 3.92 -13.62 17.89
CA GLN A 67 4.92 -14.02 18.88
C GLN A 67 6.27 -13.44 18.45
N GLN A 68 7.13 -13.10 19.39
CA GLN A 68 8.42 -12.50 19.09
C GLN A 68 9.53 -13.06 19.98
N VAL A 69 10.74 -13.04 19.44
CA VAL A 69 11.99 -13.24 20.20
C VAL A 69 12.91 -12.06 19.90
N GLN A 70 13.49 -11.51 20.96
CA GLN A 70 14.35 -10.33 20.89
C GLN A 70 15.82 -10.72 21.09
N PHE A 71 16.68 -10.08 20.32
CA PHE A 71 18.14 -10.30 20.38
C PHE A 71 18.86 -8.95 20.46
N ASP A 72 19.97 -8.91 21.19
CA ASP A 72 20.78 -7.70 21.34
C ASP A 72 21.74 -7.48 20.16
N SER A 73 21.99 -8.50 19.35
CA SER A 73 22.89 -8.42 18.19
C SER A 73 22.32 -9.14 16.98
N ALA A 74 22.75 -8.70 15.80
CA ALA A 74 22.41 -9.36 14.54
C ALA A 74 22.91 -10.82 14.51
N GLN A 75 24.08 -11.05 15.04
CA GLN A 75 24.69 -12.39 15.08
C GLN A 75 23.84 -13.35 15.91
N ALA A 76 23.38 -12.95 17.09
CA ALA A 76 22.53 -13.77 17.95
C ALA A 76 21.20 -14.11 17.24
N ALA A 77 20.62 -13.15 16.53
CA ALA A 77 19.39 -13.36 15.75
C ALA A 77 19.61 -14.35 14.60
N LEU A 78 20.73 -14.26 13.89
CA LEU A 78 21.08 -15.19 12.82
C LEU A 78 21.34 -16.61 13.34
N GLU A 79 22.03 -16.75 14.47
CA GLU A 79 22.23 -18.05 15.13
C GLU A 79 20.90 -18.70 15.52
N ALA A 80 19.98 -17.90 16.08
CA ALA A 80 18.62 -18.36 16.40
C ALA A 80 17.85 -18.78 15.16
N GLN A 81 17.98 -18.04 14.08
CA GLN A 81 17.37 -18.39 12.79
C GLN A 81 17.89 -19.74 12.27
N GLN A 82 19.19 -20.00 12.42
CA GLN A 82 19.78 -21.29 12.06
C GLN A 82 19.18 -22.44 12.89
N LEU A 83 18.92 -22.22 14.17
CA LEU A 83 18.27 -23.21 15.03
C LEU A 83 16.85 -23.53 14.53
N LEU A 84 16.09 -22.52 14.09
CA LEU A 84 14.76 -22.71 13.49
C LEU A 84 14.84 -23.50 12.20
N LEU A 85 15.84 -23.23 11.34
CA LEU A 85 16.07 -23.97 10.10
C LEU A 85 16.43 -25.43 10.34
N LYS A 86 17.06 -25.73 11.47
CA LYS A 86 17.42 -27.09 11.89
C LYS A 86 16.26 -27.86 12.56
N GLY A 87 15.09 -27.23 12.69
CA GLY A 87 13.90 -27.89 13.20
C GLY A 87 13.49 -27.49 14.62
N MET A 88 14.17 -26.54 15.25
CA MET A 88 13.73 -26.02 16.55
C MET A 88 12.39 -25.30 16.39
N SER A 89 11.43 -25.56 17.30
CA SER A 89 10.16 -24.82 17.30
C SER A 89 10.35 -23.38 17.77
N PHE A 90 9.48 -22.48 17.32
CA PHE A 90 9.52 -21.09 17.75
C PHE A 90 9.28 -20.96 19.26
N GLU A 91 8.41 -21.79 19.81
CA GLU A 91 8.10 -21.86 21.24
C GLU A 91 9.32 -22.27 22.07
N ALA A 92 10.12 -23.23 21.57
CA ALA A 92 11.38 -23.62 22.19
C ALA A 92 12.40 -22.48 22.14
N LEU A 93 12.45 -21.74 21.04
CA LEU A 93 13.31 -20.56 20.89
C LEU A 93 12.90 -19.46 21.88
N MET A 94 11.59 -19.21 22.08
CA MET A 94 11.08 -18.27 23.05
C MET A 94 11.50 -18.61 24.48
N LYS A 95 11.54 -19.90 24.84
CA LYS A 95 12.00 -20.37 26.14
C LYS A 95 13.51 -20.19 26.32
N ARG A 96 14.27 -20.33 25.25
CA ARG A 96 15.74 -20.18 25.28
C ARG A 96 16.14 -18.70 25.42
N TYR A 97 15.36 -17.78 24.87
CA TYR A 97 15.59 -16.33 24.92
C TYR A 97 14.37 -15.65 25.55
N PRO A 98 14.17 -15.80 26.87
CA PRO A 98 12.98 -15.29 27.51
C PRO A 98 12.92 -13.76 27.51
N ASN A 99 11.75 -13.23 27.24
CA ASN A 99 11.44 -11.81 27.28
C ASN A 99 9.99 -11.65 27.72
N PRO A 100 9.65 -10.78 28.66
CA PRO A 100 8.27 -10.59 29.12
C PRO A 100 7.31 -10.17 28.01
N GLU A 101 7.82 -9.62 26.90
CA GLU A 101 7.01 -9.15 25.77
C GLU A 101 6.98 -10.13 24.58
N GLN A 102 7.31 -11.41 24.82
CA GLN A 102 7.38 -12.42 23.74
C GLN A 102 6.06 -12.78 23.10
N GLN A 103 4.99 -12.62 23.82
CA GLN A 103 3.66 -13.00 23.36
C GLN A 103 2.70 -11.85 23.60
N PHE A 104 2.04 -11.42 22.54
CA PHE A 104 0.95 -10.47 22.62
C PHE A 104 -0.33 -11.24 22.89
N ASP A 105 -1.02 -10.92 23.98
CA ASP A 105 -2.26 -11.60 24.36
C ASP A 105 -3.44 -11.21 23.48
N ASP A 106 -3.36 -10.04 22.84
CA ASP A 106 -4.45 -9.49 22.05
C ASP A 106 -4.16 -9.56 20.55
N PHE A 107 -5.24 -9.67 19.79
CA PHE A 107 -5.18 -9.46 18.34
C PHE A 107 -4.98 -7.98 18.04
N ILE A 108 -4.15 -7.71 17.04
CA ILE A 108 -3.87 -6.35 16.57
C ILE A 108 -4.25 -6.21 15.11
N SER A 109 -4.66 -5.01 14.73
CA SER A 109 -4.90 -4.66 13.33
C SER A 109 -3.57 -4.42 12.62
N PRO A 110 -3.34 -5.01 11.43
CA PRO A 110 -2.11 -4.79 10.68
C PRO A 110 -1.83 -3.32 10.37
N GLN A 111 -2.85 -2.48 10.29
CA GLN A 111 -2.70 -1.05 10.07
C GLN A 111 -2.05 -0.31 11.25
N GLN A 112 -2.04 -0.92 12.43
CA GLN A 112 -1.41 -0.38 13.63
C GLN A 112 0.08 -0.73 13.72
N LEU A 113 0.58 -1.59 12.84
CA LEU A 113 1.99 -1.97 12.82
C LEU A 113 2.87 -0.82 12.33
N PRO A 114 4.07 -0.63 12.94
CA PRO A 114 5.07 0.29 12.39
C PRO A 114 5.47 -0.10 10.96
N PRO A 115 5.96 0.85 10.13
CA PRO A 115 6.37 0.56 8.76
C PRO A 115 7.38 -0.58 8.64
N ASP A 116 8.30 -0.71 9.58
CA ASP A 116 9.32 -1.77 9.60
C ASP A 116 8.72 -3.17 9.83
N MET A 117 7.51 -3.24 10.35
CA MET A 117 6.78 -4.47 10.61
C MET A 117 5.66 -4.72 9.58
N ALA A 118 5.50 -3.89 8.58
CA ALA A 118 4.40 -3.99 7.62
C ALA A 118 4.36 -5.34 6.89
N ALA A 119 5.52 -5.94 6.64
CA ALA A 119 5.62 -7.25 5.99
C ALA A 119 4.98 -8.38 6.82
N LEU A 120 4.88 -8.22 8.14
CA LEU A 120 4.26 -9.22 9.01
C LEU A 120 2.77 -9.40 8.73
N ALA A 121 2.11 -8.36 8.22
CA ALA A 121 0.70 -8.38 7.86
C ALA A 121 0.41 -9.35 6.69
N GLN A 122 1.41 -9.65 5.87
CA GLN A 122 1.29 -10.52 4.71
C GLN A 122 1.61 -11.99 5.02
N MET A 123 2.09 -12.29 6.23
CA MET A 123 2.46 -13.63 6.62
C MET A 123 1.25 -14.54 6.77
N THR A 124 1.44 -15.82 6.54
CA THR A 124 0.44 -16.85 6.81
C THR A 124 0.60 -17.40 8.22
N ARG A 125 -0.48 -17.99 8.75
CA ARG A 125 -0.46 -18.58 10.09
C ARG A 125 0.67 -19.61 10.22
N GLY A 126 1.47 -19.46 11.25
CA GLY A 126 2.61 -20.34 11.54
C GLY A 126 3.91 -19.92 10.86
N GLU A 127 3.87 -18.95 9.96
CA GLU A 127 5.05 -18.45 9.28
C GLU A 127 5.93 -17.63 10.23
N VAL A 128 7.24 -17.75 10.05
CA VAL A 128 8.27 -17.01 10.80
C VAL A 128 8.98 -16.07 9.84
N THR A 129 9.40 -14.89 10.32
CA THR A 129 10.17 -13.94 9.51
C THR A 129 11.44 -14.59 8.95
N ARG A 130 11.71 -14.34 7.67
CA ARG A 130 12.87 -14.91 6.96
C ARG A 130 14.19 -14.27 7.39
N GLU A 131 14.14 -13.02 7.76
CA GLU A 131 15.29 -12.24 8.20
C GLU A 131 14.97 -11.53 9.51
N PRO A 132 15.97 -11.31 10.38
CA PRO A 132 15.77 -10.54 11.60
C PRO A 132 15.31 -9.11 11.27
N VAL A 133 14.35 -8.61 12.03
CA VAL A 133 13.81 -7.25 11.90
C VAL A 133 14.50 -6.36 12.92
N LEU A 134 15.09 -5.26 12.47
CA LEU A 134 15.72 -4.26 13.34
C LEU A 134 14.69 -3.23 13.78
N LEU A 135 14.46 -3.15 15.09
CA LEU A 135 13.54 -2.18 15.69
C LEU A 135 14.21 -1.58 16.94
N ASN A 136 14.31 -0.25 17.02
CA ASN A 136 14.84 0.47 18.17
C ASN A 136 16.19 -0.04 18.67
N GLY A 137 17.08 -0.40 17.75
CA GLY A 137 18.43 -0.89 18.06
C GLY A 137 18.52 -2.36 18.49
N LYS A 138 17.42 -3.09 18.45
CA LYS A 138 17.35 -4.52 18.76
C LYS A 138 16.85 -5.33 17.57
N TYR A 139 17.19 -6.61 17.54
CA TYR A 139 16.80 -7.52 16.46
C TYR A 139 15.71 -8.45 16.93
N TYR A 140 14.74 -8.71 16.06
CA TYR A 140 13.57 -9.53 16.36
C TYR A 140 13.33 -10.59 15.31
N LEU A 141 12.90 -11.75 15.75
CA LEU A 141 12.23 -12.75 14.91
C LEU A 141 10.77 -12.82 15.33
N PHE A 142 9.86 -12.82 14.36
CA PHE A 142 8.43 -12.88 14.59
C PHE A 142 7.80 -14.12 14.00
N LYS A 143 6.79 -14.65 14.68
CA LYS A 143 5.91 -15.69 14.17
C LYS A 143 4.49 -15.19 14.18
N LEU A 144 3.76 -15.43 13.10
CA LEU A 144 2.32 -15.19 13.05
C LEU A 144 1.61 -16.37 13.72
N ALA A 145 1.21 -16.18 14.98
CA ALA A 145 0.59 -17.24 15.78
C ALA A 145 -0.86 -17.49 15.37
N ALA A 146 -1.60 -16.43 15.03
CA ALA A 146 -2.99 -16.52 14.61
C ALA A 146 -3.36 -15.37 13.68
N ALA A 147 -4.32 -15.61 12.80
CA ALA A 147 -4.91 -14.61 11.94
C ALA A 147 -6.39 -14.94 11.75
N GLU A 148 -7.26 -13.96 11.93
CA GLU A 148 -8.70 -14.13 11.75
C GLU A 148 -9.34 -12.82 11.27
N ARG A 149 -10.60 -12.88 10.87
CA ARG A 149 -11.37 -11.69 10.54
C ARG A 149 -11.81 -10.99 11.83
N ASN A 150 -11.67 -9.67 11.86
CA ASN A 150 -12.18 -8.87 12.96
C ASN A 150 -13.71 -9.05 13.07
N PRO A 151 -14.23 -9.54 14.20
CA PRO A 151 -15.69 -9.74 14.35
C PRO A 151 -16.49 -8.44 14.30
N GLU A 152 -15.85 -7.30 14.54
CA GLU A 152 -16.48 -5.97 14.44
C GLU A 152 -16.44 -5.38 13.05
N ALA A 153 -15.79 -6.06 12.09
CA ALA A 153 -15.72 -5.58 10.72
C ALA A 153 -17.11 -5.59 10.06
N PRO A 154 -17.42 -4.56 9.24
CA PRO A 154 -18.68 -4.56 8.51
C PRO A 154 -18.75 -5.76 7.55
N PRO A 155 -19.96 -6.29 7.26
CA PRO A 155 -20.12 -7.37 6.29
C PRO A 155 -19.60 -6.98 4.91
N TYR A 156 -19.07 -7.94 4.18
CA TYR A 156 -18.53 -7.74 2.83
C TYR A 156 -19.50 -6.99 1.91
N GLU A 157 -20.76 -7.40 1.88
CA GLU A 157 -21.77 -6.79 1.01
C GLU A 157 -22.01 -5.30 1.28
N MET A 158 -21.78 -4.84 2.51
CA MET A 158 -21.93 -3.44 2.88
C MET A 158 -20.83 -2.55 2.32
N ILE A 159 -19.60 -3.08 2.19
CA ILE A 159 -18.44 -2.28 1.78
C ILE A 159 -17.85 -2.71 0.43
N LYS A 160 -18.46 -3.69 -0.22
CA LYS A 160 -18.03 -4.22 -1.52
C LYS A 160 -17.86 -3.12 -2.56
N SER A 161 -18.83 -2.22 -2.68
CA SER A 161 -18.80 -1.13 -3.65
C SER A 161 -17.63 -0.18 -3.40
N GLN A 162 -17.42 0.19 -2.16
CA GLN A 162 -16.29 1.04 -1.75
C GLN A 162 -14.94 0.36 -2.01
N LEU A 163 -14.81 -0.92 -1.68
CA LEU A 163 -13.60 -1.70 -1.92
C LEU A 163 -13.30 -1.83 -3.41
N THR A 164 -14.33 -2.05 -4.22
CA THR A 164 -14.20 -2.12 -5.68
C THR A 164 -13.64 -0.82 -6.22
N GLN A 165 -14.18 0.30 -5.76
CA GLN A 165 -13.73 1.64 -6.18
C GLN A 165 -12.28 1.90 -5.75
N GLN A 166 -11.92 1.56 -4.52
CA GLN A 166 -10.55 1.70 -4.03
C GLN A 166 -9.56 0.83 -4.81
N ALA A 167 -9.91 -0.42 -5.09
CA ALA A 167 -9.07 -1.32 -5.88
C ALA A 167 -8.86 -0.80 -7.30
N LYS A 168 -9.89 -0.25 -7.91
CA LYS A 168 -9.83 0.37 -9.23
C LYS A 168 -8.91 1.59 -9.24
N GLN A 169 -9.04 2.48 -8.25
CA GLN A 169 -8.17 3.64 -8.10
C GLN A 169 -6.70 3.24 -7.93
N GLN A 170 -6.43 2.21 -7.13
CA GLN A 170 -5.08 1.70 -6.94
C GLN A 170 -4.48 1.15 -8.24
N LYS A 171 -5.26 0.41 -9.03
CA LYS A 171 -4.82 -0.10 -10.34
C LYS A 171 -4.53 1.03 -11.32
N VAL A 172 -5.39 2.04 -11.39
CA VAL A 172 -5.20 3.21 -12.24
C VAL A 172 -3.94 3.97 -11.82
N GLN A 173 -3.76 4.19 -10.53
CA GLN A 173 -2.57 4.86 -9.99
C GLN A 173 -1.29 4.10 -10.34
N ALA A 174 -1.30 2.77 -10.20
CA ALA A 174 -0.16 1.93 -10.57
C ALA A 174 0.17 2.02 -12.07
N GLN A 175 -0.84 2.09 -12.94
CA GLN A 175 -0.65 2.27 -14.38
C GLN A 175 -0.04 3.64 -14.70
N ILE A 176 -0.50 4.69 -14.03
CA ILE A 176 0.04 6.06 -14.18
C ILE A 176 1.51 6.09 -13.75
N GLU A 177 1.83 5.54 -12.59
CA GLU A 177 3.21 5.46 -12.08
C GLU A 177 4.12 4.70 -13.04
N GLN A 178 3.64 3.61 -13.61
CA GLN A 178 4.38 2.82 -14.60
C GLN A 178 4.67 3.64 -15.85
N LEU A 179 3.68 4.39 -16.35
CA LEU A 179 3.85 5.29 -17.50
C LEU A 179 4.86 6.39 -17.22
N LEU A 180 4.79 7.00 -16.04
CA LEU A 180 5.74 8.05 -15.66
C LEU A 180 7.15 7.51 -15.58
N LYS A 181 7.35 6.35 -14.95
CA LYS A 181 8.67 5.69 -14.88
C LYS A 181 9.21 5.36 -16.25
N SER A 182 8.40 4.82 -17.16
CA SER A 182 8.83 4.46 -18.50
C SER A 182 9.21 5.67 -19.35
N ASN A 183 8.76 6.87 -18.97
CA ASN A 183 9.12 8.15 -19.58
C ASN A 183 10.17 8.94 -18.78
N GLY A 184 10.86 8.30 -17.85
CA GLY A 184 11.95 8.90 -17.09
C GLY A 184 11.52 9.84 -15.97
N ILE A 185 10.24 9.85 -15.61
CA ILE A 185 9.73 10.66 -14.50
C ILE A 185 9.62 9.78 -13.25
N VAL A 186 10.39 10.15 -12.21
CA VAL A 186 10.31 9.49 -10.90
C VAL A 186 9.27 10.23 -10.07
N PRO A 187 8.19 9.58 -9.62
CA PRO A 187 7.24 10.22 -8.71
C PRO A 187 7.97 10.60 -7.42
N PRO A 188 7.60 11.74 -6.77
CA PRO A 188 8.18 12.09 -5.49
C PRO A 188 7.89 10.95 -4.51
N GLU A 189 8.94 10.44 -3.88
CA GLU A 189 8.79 9.49 -2.79
C GLU A 189 7.86 10.11 -1.74
N SER A 190 6.82 9.40 -1.38
CA SER A 190 5.95 9.81 -0.29
C SER A 190 6.80 9.86 0.98
N ARG A 191 7.12 11.06 1.44
CA ARG A 191 7.79 11.31 2.72
C ARG A 191 6.86 11.01 3.87
#